data_f5146943776bd0fa7e85064d728f859f
#
_entry.id   f5146943776bd0fa7e85064d728f859f
#
_cell.length_a   1.000
_cell.length_b   1.000
_cell.length_c   1.000
_cell.angle_alpha   90.00
_cell.angle_beta   90.00
_cell.angle_gamma   90.00
#
_symmetry.space_group_name_H-M   'P 1'
#
loop_
_entity.id
_entity.type
_entity.pdbx_description
1 polymer ?
#
loop_
_entity_poly.entity_id
_entity_poly.type
_entity_poly.pdbx_seq_one_letter_code
_entity_poly.pdbx_strand_id
1 'polypeptide(L)'
;MTPRWRRIFFSLLLTAAALAGLAAISSSRATDQSGSPNQNDSAKIALWVIEHTANGHRAEFIVVLADQADLSGAAMLRTKIDKGRFVRDALWNKAQTTQGPILQWLRDRGIEHRSFYIVNALWVKGDRAVAESLAARTDVARVEGNPRIQNFPQGLRAIESPSQPSSPETVEPGINYTHAPQVWALGHTGEGIVVAGADTGFRWTHNAIKPHYRGWDGMTADHDYNWHDSIHDSSGNPCGNDSPFPCDDAGHGTHTLGIAIGDDGAGNQIGMAPGAQCIGCRNMDAGVGTPARYVECMEFFLAPYPVGGDPSQGDPTKAPDLTTNSWVCPTDEGCSPNTLRSAVQGQRAAGIEMVAGAGNNGSDCSTLIYPPAIYDASYTVGALNTGRDLIASFSSRGPVTVDGSNRLKPDITAPGTNNRSSYNTSDNAYAILSGTSMATPHIAGSVALLWSARPELRPDLDATEGTLNNAAVHINSSECGPGTPNNVYGWGRVDVFAAVNTTGTPSPTPTATPVPPIRVNVSVNPTEISEGEAATYTVTASSTVTRSITVSYAMSGTATNGTDYTLSGTPNQVIIPAGQSSAAVTLTSYLDQVTEGTETAIMTLQRGRGYKLGRNKEATLSIIESR
;
A
#
# COMPACT_ATOMS: atom_id res chain seq x y z
N MET A 1 36.58 10.12 -45.66
CA MET A 1 37.03 11.53 -45.78
C MET A 1 36.41 12.31 -44.64
N THR A 2 37.20 12.58 -43.59
CA THR A 2 37.01 13.64 -42.59
C THR A 2 37.37 15.00 -43.24
N PRO A 3 37.04 16.21 -42.69
CA PRO A 3 37.42 16.69 -41.36
C PRO A 3 36.35 17.58 -40.65
N ARG A 4 36.32 17.70 -39.34
CA ARG A 4 37.10 18.47 -38.33
C ARG A 4 36.73 19.96 -38.14
N TRP A 5 36.48 20.34 -36.84
CA TRP A 5 36.76 21.58 -36.08
C TRP A 5 35.77 22.75 -36.24
N ARG A 6 35.34 23.46 -35.17
CA ARG A 6 36.08 24.18 -34.10
C ARG A 6 35.17 24.60 -32.93
N ARG A 7 35.77 24.60 -31.74
CA ARG A 7 35.37 25.32 -30.53
C ARG A 7 35.65 26.83 -30.70
N ILE A 8 34.89 27.71 -29.98
CA ILE A 8 35.44 28.95 -29.41
C ILE A 8 34.66 29.26 -28.11
N PHE A 9 35.45 29.44 -27.03
CA PHE A 9 35.14 30.10 -25.77
C PHE A 9 35.04 31.61 -26.00
N PHE A 10 34.28 32.36 -25.13
CA PHE A 10 34.77 33.59 -24.49
C PHE A 10 33.98 33.89 -23.22
N SER A 11 34.72 34.36 -22.24
CA SER A 11 34.42 34.66 -20.86
C SER A 11 34.22 36.16 -20.59
N LEU A 12 33.58 36.43 -19.42
CA LEU A 12 33.85 37.53 -18.46
C LEU A 12 33.50 38.99 -18.80
N LEU A 13 32.82 39.68 -17.90
CA LEU A 13 33.17 40.68 -16.87
C LEU A 13 31.98 41.58 -16.55
N LEU A 14 31.47 41.60 -15.31
CA LEU A 14 31.69 42.53 -14.18
C LEU A 14 31.37 44.02 -14.40
N THR A 15 30.46 44.58 -13.59
CA THR A 15 30.55 45.67 -12.56
C THR A 15 29.18 46.28 -12.38
N ALA A 16 28.61 46.35 -11.23
CA ALA A 16 28.71 47.07 -9.99
C ALA A 16 28.04 48.46 -9.97
N ALA A 17 27.09 48.60 -9.04
CA ALA A 17 26.75 49.70 -8.14
C ALA A 17 26.14 51.01 -8.66
N ALA A 18 25.06 51.46 -8.08
CA ALA A 18 25.00 52.56 -7.15
C ALA A 18 23.59 52.89 -6.63
N LEU A 19 23.56 53.26 -5.38
CA LEU A 19 22.49 53.69 -4.48
C LEU A 19 21.76 55.00 -4.89
N ALA A 20 20.57 55.14 -4.32
CA ALA A 20 20.00 56.23 -3.56
C ALA A 20 18.70 56.86 -4.08
N GLY A 21 17.75 57.04 -3.13
CA GLY A 21 16.68 58.01 -3.25
C GLY A 21 15.37 57.67 -2.54
N LEU A 22 15.25 57.99 -1.24
CA LEU A 22 13.99 58.02 -0.48
C LEU A 22 12.99 59.02 -1.05
N ALA A 23 11.71 58.66 -1.10
CA ALA A 23 10.62 59.57 -0.79
C ALA A 23 9.38 58.76 -0.33
N ALA A 24 8.98 58.99 0.92
CA ALA A 24 7.77 58.45 1.51
C ALA A 24 6.54 59.25 1.04
N ILE A 25 5.50 58.55 0.62
CA ILE A 25 4.12 59.07 0.59
C ILE A 25 3.24 58.03 1.24
N SER A 26 2.77 58.32 2.45
CA SER A 26 1.75 57.57 3.18
C SER A 26 0.37 57.79 2.55
N SER A 27 -0.25 56.72 2.10
CA SER A 27 -1.70 56.69 1.91
C SER A 27 -2.25 55.41 2.58
N SER A 28 -2.99 55.63 3.66
CA SER A 28 -3.73 54.60 4.37
C SER A 28 -4.83 54.02 3.45
N ARG A 29 -4.69 52.75 3.14
CA ARG A 29 -5.81 51.92 2.65
C ARG A 29 -5.97 50.72 3.58
N ALA A 30 -7.21 50.54 4.02
CA ALA A 30 -7.63 49.40 4.82
C ALA A 30 -7.18 48.10 4.15
N THR A 31 -6.36 47.32 4.84
CA THR A 31 -5.96 45.98 4.44
C THR A 31 -7.07 45.04 4.86
N ASP A 32 -7.75 44.51 3.83
CA ASP A 32 -8.52 43.28 3.93
C ASP A 32 -7.57 42.17 4.38
N GLN A 33 -7.78 41.59 5.55
CA GLN A 33 -6.98 40.47 6.05
C GLN A 33 -7.43 39.19 5.34
N SER A 34 -6.92 38.96 4.14
CA SER A 34 -6.81 37.60 3.60
C SER A 34 -5.66 36.92 4.35
N GLY A 35 -6.00 36.02 5.27
CA GLY A 35 -5.06 35.28 6.08
C GLY A 35 -4.03 34.54 5.20
N SER A 36 -2.75 34.77 5.48
CA SER A 36 -1.68 33.93 4.97
C SER A 36 -1.95 32.46 5.36
N PRO A 37 -1.78 31.48 4.45
CA PRO A 37 -1.94 30.08 4.80
C PRO A 37 -0.99 29.75 5.97
N ASN A 38 -1.53 29.10 6.99
CA ASN A 38 -0.76 28.62 8.12
C ASN A 38 0.33 27.66 7.60
N GLN A 39 1.59 27.81 8.03
CA GLN A 39 2.69 26.94 7.62
C GLN A 39 2.41 25.43 7.88
N ASN A 40 1.49 25.11 8.79
CA ASN A 40 1.03 23.73 9.04
C ASN A 40 0.15 23.15 7.93
N ASP A 41 -0.54 23.96 7.13
CA ASP A 41 -1.48 23.47 6.13
C ASP A 41 -0.76 23.02 4.85
N SER A 42 0.37 23.65 4.52
CA SER A 42 1.22 23.24 3.40
C SER A 42 1.93 21.90 3.66
N ALA A 43 2.13 21.50 4.92
CA ALA A 43 2.74 20.21 5.27
C ALA A 43 1.82 19.01 4.95
N LYS A 44 0.50 19.22 4.77
CA LYS A 44 -0.46 18.17 4.42
C LYS A 44 -0.55 17.91 2.91
N ILE A 45 -0.04 18.80 2.06
CA ILE A 45 -0.15 18.70 0.61
C ILE A 45 1.13 18.12 0.03
N ALA A 46 1.02 16.99 -0.66
CA ALA A 46 2.15 16.37 -1.35
C ALA A 46 2.76 17.32 -2.40
N LEU A 47 4.09 17.30 -2.53
CA LEU A 47 4.83 18.14 -3.48
C LEU A 47 4.30 18.00 -4.91
N TRP A 48 3.97 16.77 -5.32
CA TRP A 48 3.37 16.49 -6.62
C TRP A 48 2.11 17.33 -6.87
N VAL A 49 1.21 17.44 -5.89
CA VAL A 49 -0.03 18.25 -6.01
C VAL A 49 0.32 19.73 -6.14
N ILE A 50 1.32 20.18 -5.36
CA ILE A 50 1.82 21.54 -5.43
C ILE A 50 2.34 21.89 -6.83
N GLU A 51 3.11 21.02 -7.41
CA GLU A 51 3.70 21.23 -8.75
C GLU A 51 2.63 21.18 -9.85
N HIS A 52 1.71 20.20 -9.80
CA HIS A 52 0.72 19.98 -10.85
C HIS A 52 -0.50 20.92 -10.77
N THR A 53 -0.67 21.64 -9.66
CA THR A 53 -1.67 22.71 -9.52
C THR A 53 -1.07 24.12 -9.64
N ALA A 54 0.22 24.25 -10.00
CA ALA A 54 0.86 25.53 -10.24
C ALA A 54 0.21 26.29 -11.44
N ASN A 55 0.30 27.62 -11.40
CA ASN A 55 -0.16 28.51 -12.49
C ASN A 55 -1.65 28.35 -12.87
N GLY A 56 -2.50 27.94 -11.92
CA GLY A 56 -3.94 27.76 -12.14
C GLY A 56 -4.32 26.46 -12.87
N HIS A 57 -3.38 25.53 -13.03
CA HIS A 57 -3.69 24.20 -13.56
C HIS A 57 -4.55 23.41 -12.56
N ARG A 58 -5.44 22.58 -13.11
CA ARG A 58 -6.22 21.60 -12.34
C ARG A 58 -5.54 20.23 -12.44
N ALA A 59 -5.41 19.56 -11.29
CA ALA A 59 -4.88 18.22 -11.19
C ALA A 59 -5.87 17.31 -10.45
N GLU A 60 -5.67 16.01 -10.59
CA GLU A 60 -6.35 14.99 -9.81
C GLU A 60 -5.53 14.66 -8.57
N PHE A 61 -6.17 14.57 -7.42
CA PHE A 61 -5.50 14.23 -6.17
C PHE A 61 -6.43 13.47 -5.22
N ILE A 62 -5.83 12.79 -4.25
CA ILE A 62 -6.55 12.00 -3.24
C ILE A 62 -6.51 12.76 -1.92
N VAL A 63 -7.68 13.02 -1.37
CA VAL A 63 -7.87 13.68 -0.06
C VAL A 63 -8.17 12.60 0.97
N VAL A 64 -7.22 12.33 1.86
CA VAL A 64 -7.36 11.29 2.89
C VAL A 64 -7.84 11.94 4.19
N LEU A 65 -8.95 11.45 4.72
CA LEU A 65 -9.52 11.95 5.97
C LEU A 65 -8.70 11.47 7.18
N ALA A 66 -8.73 12.26 8.25
CA ALA A 66 -7.97 11.97 9.47
C ALA A 66 -8.54 10.77 10.26
N ASP A 67 -9.86 10.63 10.27
CA ASP A 67 -10.54 9.57 10.99
C ASP A 67 -10.73 8.33 10.10
N GLN A 68 -9.97 7.27 10.37
CA GLN A 68 -10.02 5.99 9.65
C GLN A 68 -10.70 4.92 10.51
N ALA A 69 -11.28 3.90 9.88
CA ALA A 69 -11.93 2.81 10.59
C ALA A 69 -10.93 1.95 11.40
N ASP A 70 -11.36 1.46 12.56
CA ASP A 70 -10.62 0.46 13.32
C ASP A 70 -11.04 -0.94 12.88
N LEU A 71 -10.09 -1.67 12.28
CA LEU A 71 -10.30 -3.01 11.75
C LEU A 71 -9.76 -4.11 12.68
N SER A 72 -9.27 -3.75 13.88
CA SER A 72 -8.62 -4.70 14.80
C SER A 72 -9.53 -5.86 15.23
N GLY A 73 -10.86 -5.63 15.25
CA GLY A 73 -11.86 -6.66 15.56
C GLY A 73 -11.89 -7.82 14.55
N ALA A 74 -11.44 -7.62 13.30
CA ALA A 74 -11.42 -8.66 12.27
C ALA A 74 -10.53 -9.87 12.66
N ALA A 75 -9.44 -9.62 13.40
CA ALA A 75 -8.51 -10.68 13.85
C ALA A 75 -9.16 -11.70 14.79
N MET A 76 -10.28 -11.36 15.42
CA MET A 76 -11.01 -12.26 16.32
C MET A 76 -12.02 -13.17 15.59
N LEU A 77 -12.27 -12.91 14.31
CA LEU A 77 -13.25 -13.63 13.49
C LEU A 77 -12.60 -14.84 12.82
N ARG A 78 -13.37 -15.92 12.70
CA ARG A 78 -12.86 -17.23 12.28
C ARG A 78 -13.06 -17.53 10.80
N THR A 79 -14.04 -16.88 10.15
CA THR A 79 -14.33 -17.14 8.75
C THR A 79 -14.04 -15.91 7.89
N LYS A 80 -13.63 -16.13 6.65
CA LYS A 80 -13.44 -15.06 5.66
C LYS A 80 -14.70 -14.21 5.49
N ILE A 81 -15.88 -14.84 5.46
CA ILE A 81 -17.15 -14.13 5.29
C ILE A 81 -17.42 -13.18 6.46
N ASP A 82 -17.18 -13.62 7.71
CA ASP A 82 -17.38 -12.77 8.88
C ASP A 82 -16.37 -11.62 8.90
N LYS A 83 -15.10 -11.89 8.57
CA LYS A 83 -14.07 -10.86 8.39
C LYS A 83 -14.47 -9.84 7.34
N GLY A 84 -14.88 -10.31 6.15
CA GLY A 84 -15.29 -9.45 5.04
C GLY A 84 -16.48 -8.54 5.39
N ARG A 85 -17.53 -9.09 6.01
CA ARG A 85 -18.69 -8.31 6.49
C ARG A 85 -18.28 -7.27 7.53
N PHE A 86 -17.54 -7.68 8.55
CA PHE A 86 -17.07 -6.77 9.59
C PHE A 86 -16.25 -5.61 9.02
N VAL A 87 -15.28 -5.92 8.15
CA VAL A 87 -14.39 -4.91 7.56
C VAL A 87 -15.16 -3.98 6.64
N ARG A 88 -16.01 -4.53 5.75
CA ARG A 88 -16.86 -3.72 4.87
C ARG A 88 -17.74 -2.77 5.67
N ASP A 89 -18.43 -3.26 6.69
CA ASP A 89 -19.35 -2.45 7.48
C ASP A 89 -18.62 -1.38 8.30
N ALA A 90 -17.48 -1.70 8.89
CA ALA A 90 -16.67 -0.75 9.63
C ALA A 90 -16.16 0.40 8.74
N LEU A 91 -15.64 0.06 7.54
CA LEU A 91 -15.14 1.02 6.57
C LEU A 91 -16.27 1.86 5.97
N TRP A 92 -17.37 1.22 5.56
CA TRP A 92 -18.54 1.88 5.02
C TRP A 92 -19.15 2.88 6.01
N ASN A 93 -19.43 2.44 7.24
CA ASN A 93 -19.98 3.29 8.29
C ASN A 93 -19.05 4.47 8.61
N LYS A 94 -17.72 4.26 8.59
CA LYS A 94 -16.76 5.34 8.79
C LYS A 94 -16.88 6.39 7.67
N ALA A 95 -16.89 5.98 6.42
CA ALA A 95 -17.04 6.89 5.29
C ALA A 95 -18.39 7.65 5.36
N GLN A 96 -19.52 6.94 5.59
CA GLN A 96 -20.84 7.56 5.67
C GLN A 96 -20.95 8.60 6.80
N THR A 97 -20.29 8.38 7.93
CA THR A 97 -20.37 9.30 9.08
C THR A 97 -19.44 10.50 9.00
N THR A 98 -18.34 10.40 8.23
CA THR A 98 -17.30 11.43 8.24
C THR A 98 -17.19 12.22 6.94
N GLN A 99 -17.55 11.66 5.79
CA GLN A 99 -17.37 12.34 4.50
C GLN A 99 -18.46 13.38 4.19
N GLY A 100 -19.63 13.32 4.83
CA GLY A 100 -20.79 14.17 4.51
C GLY A 100 -20.45 15.66 4.35
N PRO A 101 -19.80 16.32 5.32
CA PRO A 101 -19.48 17.74 5.26
C PRO A 101 -18.55 18.13 4.10
N ILE A 102 -17.54 17.31 3.79
CA ILE A 102 -16.59 17.59 2.70
C ILE A 102 -17.23 17.33 1.33
N LEU A 103 -18.03 16.27 1.20
CA LEU A 103 -18.80 16.00 -0.02
C LEU A 103 -19.79 17.12 -0.33
N GLN A 104 -20.48 17.66 0.68
CA GLN A 104 -21.37 18.81 0.50
C GLN A 104 -20.59 20.04 0.04
N TRP A 105 -19.44 20.33 0.67
CA TRP A 105 -18.58 21.45 0.28
C TRP A 105 -18.11 21.38 -1.18
N LEU A 106 -17.79 20.16 -1.66
CA LEU A 106 -17.37 19.91 -3.06
C LEU A 106 -18.55 20.08 -4.03
N ARG A 107 -19.72 19.53 -3.70
CA ARG A 107 -20.97 19.68 -4.52
C ARG A 107 -21.40 21.14 -4.66
N ASP A 108 -21.39 21.90 -3.58
CA ASP A 108 -21.80 23.31 -3.59
C ASP A 108 -20.91 24.18 -4.52
N ARG A 109 -19.70 23.71 -4.82
CA ARG A 109 -18.71 24.38 -5.70
C ARG A 109 -18.61 23.76 -7.08
N GLY A 110 -19.38 22.72 -7.38
CA GLY A 110 -19.31 22.00 -8.65
C GLY A 110 -17.96 21.36 -8.90
N ILE A 111 -17.24 20.94 -7.84
CA ILE A 111 -15.93 20.31 -7.95
C ILE A 111 -16.13 18.81 -8.19
N GLU A 112 -15.48 18.29 -9.24
CA GLU A 112 -15.52 16.86 -9.56
C GLU A 112 -14.87 16.04 -8.44
N HIS A 113 -15.57 15.00 -7.98
CA HIS A 113 -15.09 14.14 -6.89
C HIS A 113 -15.74 12.76 -6.92
N ARG A 114 -15.05 11.77 -6.33
CA ARG A 114 -15.54 10.43 -6.02
C ARG A 114 -15.16 10.05 -4.60
N SER A 115 -16.00 9.27 -3.95
CA SER A 115 -15.78 8.78 -2.58
C SER A 115 -15.21 7.37 -2.63
N PHE A 116 -14.24 7.09 -1.75
CA PHE A 116 -13.76 5.74 -1.45
C PHE A 116 -14.05 5.42 0.02
N TYR A 117 -14.54 4.20 0.30
CA TYR A 117 -14.75 3.76 1.66
C TYR A 117 -13.65 2.80 2.17
N ILE A 118 -13.01 2.02 1.29
CA ILE A 118 -11.92 1.09 1.68
C ILE A 118 -10.74 1.84 2.34
N VAL A 119 -10.53 3.06 1.90
CA VAL A 119 -9.75 4.09 2.55
C VAL A 119 -10.69 5.26 2.74
N ASN A 120 -10.84 5.78 3.93
CA ASN A 120 -11.69 6.95 4.12
C ASN A 120 -11.07 8.17 3.40
N ALA A 121 -11.33 8.28 2.10
CA ALA A 121 -10.69 9.22 1.19
C ALA A 121 -11.62 9.65 0.04
N LEU A 122 -11.25 10.71 -0.65
CA LEU A 122 -11.94 11.24 -1.82
C LEU A 122 -10.94 11.45 -2.96
N TRP A 123 -11.26 11.03 -4.16
CA TRP A 123 -10.65 11.56 -5.38
C TRP A 123 -11.27 12.91 -5.71
N VAL A 124 -10.46 13.89 -6.01
CA VAL A 124 -10.88 15.26 -6.32
C VAL A 124 -10.09 15.79 -7.52
N LYS A 125 -10.77 16.49 -8.44
CA LYS A 125 -10.14 17.23 -9.53
C LYS A 125 -10.27 18.73 -9.31
N GLY A 126 -9.18 19.37 -8.91
CA GLY A 126 -9.18 20.76 -8.49
C GLY A 126 -7.88 21.49 -8.78
N ASP A 127 -7.91 22.80 -8.56
CA ASP A 127 -6.73 23.67 -8.61
C ASP A 127 -6.05 23.79 -7.23
N ARG A 128 -5.03 24.64 -7.14
CA ARG A 128 -4.29 24.90 -5.93
C ARG A 128 -5.19 25.40 -4.77
N ALA A 129 -6.13 26.30 -5.04
CA ALA A 129 -7.00 26.86 -4.03
C ALA A 129 -7.94 25.82 -3.42
N VAL A 130 -8.41 24.86 -4.26
CA VAL A 130 -9.19 23.71 -3.80
C VAL A 130 -8.33 22.81 -2.90
N ALA A 131 -7.11 22.47 -3.30
CA ALA A 131 -6.21 21.61 -2.51
C ALA A 131 -5.87 22.25 -1.15
N GLU A 132 -5.57 23.54 -1.12
CA GLU A 132 -5.28 24.29 0.10
C GLU A 132 -6.51 24.41 1.02
N SER A 133 -7.69 24.68 0.46
CA SER A 133 -8.94 24.74 1.22
C SER A 133 -9.28 23.39 1.88
N LEU A 134 -8.97 22.28 1.20
CA LEU A 134 -9.17 20.93 1.74
C LEU A 134 -8.11 20.60 2.81
N ALA A 135 -6.86 20.96 2.59
CA ALA A 135 -5.77 20.74 3.55
C ALA A 135 -5.94 21.54 4.84
N ALA A 136 -6.54 22.74 4.77
CA ALA A 136 -6.82 23.58 5.93
C ALA A 136 -7.87 22.99 6.89
N ARG A 137 -8.63 21.97 6.43
CA ARG A 137 -9.65 21.31 7.26
C ARG A 137 -9.00 20.41 8.31
N THR A 138 -9.60 20.38 9.50
CA THR A 138 -9.14 19.51 10.60
C THR A 138 -9.48 18.03 10.39
N ASP A 139 -10.53 17.76 9.59
CA ASP A 139 -10.95 16.40 9.23
C ASP A 139 -10.13 15.80 8.06
N VAL A 140 -9.21 16.55 7.46
CA VAL A 140 -8.30 16.09 6.41
C VAL A 140 -6.91 15.85 7.00
N ALA A 141 -6.38 14.63 6.81
CA ALA A 141 -5.03 14.26 7.21
C ALA A 141 -3.97 14.70 6.19
N ARG A 142 -4.23 14.45 4.91
CA ARG A 142 -3.28 14.72 3.82
C ARG A 142 -3.97 14.80 2.46
N VAL A 143 -3.32 15.49 1.53
CA VAL A 143 -3.71 15.59 0.12
C VAL A 143 -2.55 15.01 -0.70
N GLU A 144 -2.78 13.85 -1.31
CA GLU A 144 -1.78 13.06 -2.04
C GLU A 144 -2.02 13.15 -3.56
N GLY A 145 -0.96 12.97 -4.37
CA GLY A 145 -1.07 12.97 -5.81
C GLY A 145 -1.88 11.79 -6.36
N ASN A 146 -2.46 11.97 -7.54
CA ASN A 146 -3.04 10.90 -8.36
C ASN A 146 -2.31 10.84 -9.72
N PRO A 147 -0.98 10.56 -9.72
CA PRO A 147 -0.20 10.54 -10.95
C PRO A 147 -0.68 9.45 -11.91
N ARG A 148 -0.48 9.68 -13.21
CA ARG A 148 -0.61 8.65 -14.24
C ARG A 148 0.71 7.88 -14.30
N ILE A 149 0.66 6.59 -13.98
CA ILE A 149 1.82 5.72 -13.79
C ILE A 149 1.91 4.76 -14.97
N GLN A 150 3.00 4.83 -15.73
CA GLN A 150 3.28 3.92 -16.83
C GLN A 150 3.92 2.63 -16.28
N ASN A 151 3.12 1.59 -16.03
CA ASN A 151 3.62 0.31 -15.52
C ASN A 151 4.32 -0.53 -16.58
N PHE A 152 3.93 -0.38 -17.84
CA PHE A 152 4.51 -1.14 -18.95
C PHE A 152 4.95 -0.18 -20.05
N PRO A 153 6.19 -0.33 -20.61
CA PRO A 153 6.59 0.43 -21.77
C PRO A 153 5.61 0.21 -22.92
N GLN A 154 5.14 1.28 -23.54
CA GLN A 154 4.34 1.17 -24.77
C GLN A 154 5.15 0.40 -25.81
N GLY A 155 4.58 -0.72 -26.31
CA GLY A 155 5.24 -1.55 -27.29
C GLY A 155 6.13 -2.67 -26.73
N LEU A 156 5.94 -3.10 -25.48
CA LEU A 156 6.42 -4.42 -25.05
C LEU A 156 5.95 -5.42 -26.11
N ARG A 157 6.86 -5.83 -26.99
CA ARG A 157 6.58 -6.89 -27.97
C ARG A 157 6.51 -8.19 -27.19
N ALA A 158 5.29 -8.61 -26.87
CA ALA A 158 5.04 -10.00 -26.56
C ALA A 158 5.60 -10.83 -27.72
N ILE A 159 6.45 -11.80 -27.43
CA ILE A 159 6.89 -12.75 -28.43
C ILE A 159 5.68 -13.65 -28.69
N GLU A 160 5.02 -13.48 -29.84
CA GLU A 160 3.91 -14.36 -30.22
C GLU A 160 4.37 -15.81 -30.16
N SER A 161 3.60 -16.63 -29.48
CA SER A 161 3.85 -18.05 -29.36
C SER A 161 2.82 -18.82 -30.21
N PRO A 162 3.17 -20.00 -30.74
CA PRO A 162 2.20 -20.85 -31.42
C PRO A 162 0.94 -21.06 -30.53
N SER A 163 -0.23 -21.08 -31.16
CA SER A 163 -1.51 -21.35 -30.47
C SER A 163 -1.61 -22.77 -29.92
N GLN A 164 -0.75 -23.68 -30.38
CA GLN A 164 -0.61 -25.04 -29.87
C GLN A 164 0.71 -25.17 -29.10
N PRO A 165 0.75 -25.92 -27.98
CA PRO A 165 2.02 -26.28 -27.34
C PRO A 165 2.92 -27.04 -28.30
N SER A 166 4.23 -26.96 -28.07
CA SER A 166 5.25 -27.66 -28.88
C SER A 166 5.11 -29.19 -28.81
N SER A 167 4.32 -29.71 -27.88
CA SER A 167 3.90 -31.10 -27.75
C SER A 167 2.48 -31.17 -27.16
N PRO A 168 1.62 -32.13 -27.59
CA PRO A 168 0.36 -32.35 -26.90
C PRO A 168 0.62 -32.71 -25.43
N GLU A 169 -0.19 -32.19 -24.51
CA GLU A 169 -0.10 -32.44 -23.05
C GLU A 169 1.15 -31.88 -22.35
N THR A 170 1.66 -30.72 -22.74
CA THR A 170 2.78 -30.11 -22.00
C THR A 170 2.32 -29.05 -21.03
N VAL A 171 2.54 -29.35 -19.75
CA VAL A 171 2.51 -28.34 -18.68
C VAL A 171 3.65 -27.33 -18.92
N GLU A 172 3.35 -26.05 -18.84
CA GLU A 172 4.38 -25.01 -19.03
C GLU A 172 5.54 -25.16 -18.01
N PRO A 173 6.78 -24.89 -18.43
CA PRO A 173 7.96 -25.11 -17.58
C PRO A 173 7.91 -24.41 -16.22
N GLY A 174 7.32 -23.20 -16.14
CA GLY A 174 7.14 -22.48 -14.89
C GLY A 174 6.23 -23.22 -13.91
N ILE A 175 5.14 -23.78 -14.40
CA ILE A 175 4.18 -24.55 -13.63
C ILE A 175 4.83 -25.86 -13.10
N ASN A 176 5.54 -26.57 -13.96
CA ASN A 176 6.29 -27.76 -13.55
C ASN A 176 7.33 -27.46 -12.47
N TYR A 177 8.00 -26.32 -12.58
CA TYR A 177 9.09 -25.94 -11.68
C TYR A 177 8.61 -25.58 -10.26
N THR A 178 7.32 -25.30 -10.08
CA THR A 178 6.69 -25.10 -8.77
C THR A 178 6.12 -26.36 -8.15
N HIS A 179 6.17 -27.49 -8.86
CA HIS A 179 5.58 -28.78 -8.50
C HIS A 179 4.03 -28.76 -8.42
N ALA A 180 3.35 -27.88 -9.15
CA ALA A 180 1.89 -27.82 -9.20
C ALA A 180 1.26 -29.13 -9.76
N PRO A 181 1.80 -29.78 -10.83
CA PRO A 181 1.24 -31.04 -11.33
C PRO A 181 1.20 -32.17 -10.30
N GLN A 182 2.12 -32.18 -9.34
CA GLN A 182 2.09 -33.15 -8.26
C GLN A 182 0.92 -32.92 -7.30
N VAL A 183 0.51 -31.66 -7.10
CA VAL A 183 -0.69 -31.30 -6.31
C VAL A 183 -1.96 -31.70 -7.08
N TRP A 184 -1.98 -31.49 -8.40
CA TRP A 184 -3.11 -31.95 -9.24
C TRP A 184 -3.28 -33.47 -9.18
N ALA A 185 -2.16 -34.22 -9.17
CA ALA A 185 -2.20 -35.67 -9.03
C ALA A 185 -2.78 -36.16 -7.68
N LEU A 186 -2.81 -35.30 -6.66
CA LEU A 186 -3.50 -35.57 -5.39
C LEU A 186 -5.02 -35.23 -5.46
N GLY A 187 -5.51 -34.70 -6.58
CA GLY A 187 -6.91 -34.29 -6.77
C GLY A 187 -7.21 -32.85 -6.35
N HIS A 188 -6.21 -32.00 -6.16
CA HIS A 188 -6.40 -30.60 -5.78
C HIS A 188 -5.91 -29.68 -6.90
N THR A 189 -6.84 -28.96 -7.56
CA THR A 189 -6.54 -28.08 -8.69
C THR A 189 -6.94 -26.61 -8.44
N GLY A 190 -7.37 -26.27 -7.19
CA GLY A 190 -7.79 -24.93 -6.79
C GLY A 190 -9.30 -24.77 -6.65
N GLU A 191 -10.05 -25.86 -6.55
CA GLU A 191 -11.51 -25.87 -6.46
C GLU A 191 -12.03 -25.07 -5.27
N GLY A 192 -13.08 -24.28 -5.52
CA GLY A 192 -13.74 -23.44 -4.52
C GLY A 192 -12.97 -22.17 -4.16
N ILE A 193 -11.87 -21.87 -4.86
CA ILE A 193 -11.07 -20.65 -4.68
C ILE A 193 -11.33 -19.69 -5.83
N VAL A 194 -11.45 -18.40 -5.52
CA VAL A 194 -11.63 -17.31 -6.48
C VAL A 194 -10.41 -16.41 -6.48
N VAL A 195 -9.70 -16.35 -7.59
CA VAL A 195 -8.55 -15.47 -7.84
C VAL A 195 -9.02 -14.22 -8.56
N ALA A 196 -8.67 -13.04 -8.06
CA ALA A 196 -8.97 -11.78 -8.74
C ALA A 196 -7.74 -11.19 -9.44
N GLY A 197 -7.89 -10.82 -10.71
CA GLY A 197 -6.89 -10.05 -11.46
C GLY A 197 -7.15 -8.55 -11.34
N ALA A 198 -6.20 -7.81 -10.74
CA ALA A 198 -6.16 -6.34 -10.77
C ALA A 198 -5.06 -5.90 -11.74
N ASP A 199 -5.40 -5.57 -12.99
CA ASP A 199 -4.43 -5.36 -14.05
C ASP A 199 -5.02 -4.53 -15.21
N THR A 200 -4.55 -4.71 -16.44
CA THR A 200 -5.09 -4.11 -17.67
C THR A 200 -6.46 -4.67 -18.10
N GLY A 201 -7.09 -5.46 -17.22
CA GLY A 201 -8.28 -6.25 -17.52
C GLY A 201 -7.91 -7.66 -17.97
N PHE A 202 -8.84 -8.37 -18.59
CA PHE A 202 -8.59 -9.69 -19.16
C PHE A 202 -9.58 -10.03 -20.29
N ARG A 203 -9.12 -10.83 -21.26
CA ARG A 203 -9.95 -11.36 -22.32
C ARG A 203 -10.72 -12.59 -21.80
N TRP A 204 -11.92 -12.38 -21.24
CA TRP A 204 -12.70 -13.45 -20.63
C TRP A 204 -13.14 -14.55 -21.63
N THR A 205 -13.21 -14.22 -22.93
CA THR A 205 -13.56 -15.17 -23.99
C THR A 205 -12.41 -16.11 -24.39
N HIS A 206 -11.17 -15.82 -23.92
CA HIS A 206 -10.01 -16.66 -24.23
C HIS A 206 -10.22 -18.10 -23.78
N ASN A 207 -9.90 -19.08 -24.65
CA ASN A 207 -10.19 -20.48 -24.42
C ASN A 207 -9.63 -21.02 -23.09
N ALA A 208 -8.46 -20.53 -22.65
CA ALA A 208 -7.84 -20.94 -21.39
C ALA A 208 -8.30 -20.14 -20.17
N ILE A 209 -9.15 -19.12 -20.32
CA ILE A 209 -9.67 -18.31 -19.20
C ILE A 209 -11.17 -18.51 -19.04
N LYS A 210 -11.90 -18.56 -20.14
CA LYS A 210 -13.36 -18.64 -20.16
C LYS A 210 -13.96 -19.74 -19.26
N PRO A 211 -13.44 -20.98 -19.23
CA PRO A 211 -13.95 -22.03 -18.37
C PRO A 211 -13.83 -21.72 -16.87
N HIS A 212 -12.89 -20.85 -16.51
CA HIS A 212 -12.55 -20.48 -15.13
C HIS A 212 -13.17 -19.14 -14.70
N TYR A 213 -13.77 -18.39 -15.64
CA TYR A 213 -14.43 -17.14 -15.33
C TYR A 213 -15.70 -17.39 -14.52
N ARG A 214 -15.76 -16.88 -13.28
CA ARG A 214 -16.89 -17.12 -12.36
C ARG A 214 -18.23 -16.66 -12.92
N GLY A 215 -18.20 -15.65 -13.80
CA GLY A 215 -19.39 -15.16 -14.50
C GLY A 215 -19.86 -16.04 -15.66
N TRP A 216 -19.14 -17.11 -16.03
CA TRP A 216 -19.50 -18.00 -17.13
C TRP A 216 -20.18 -19.29 -16.61
N ASP A 217 -21.43 -19.53 -17.01
CA ASP A 217 -22.22 -20.69 -16.58
C ASP A 217 -22.16 -21.89 -17.56
N GLY A 218 -21.38 -21.79 -18.62
CA GLY A 218 -21.31 -22.77 -19.72
C GLY A 218 -22.14 -22.39 -20.95
N MET A 219 -23.03 -21.41 -20.84
CA MET A 219 -23.90 -20.94 -21.93
C MET A 219 -23.91 -19.44 -22.07
N THR A 220 -24.00 -18.70 -20.95
CA THR A 220 -24.09 -17.25 -20.88
C THR A 220 -23.09 -16.67 -19.88
N ALA A 221 -22.72 -15.43 -20.08
CA ALA A 221 -21.86 -14.71 -19.15
C ALA A 221 -22.69 -13.69 -18.35
N ASP A 222 -22.53 -13.73 -17.03
CA ASP A 222 -23.02 -12.73 -16.08
C ASP A 222 -21.82 -12.01 -15.49
N HIS A 223 -21.72 -10.71 -15.73
CA HIS A 223 -20.59 -9.90 -15.30
C HIS A 223 -20.84 -9.24 -13.94
N ASP A 224 -22.05 -9.25 -13.40
CA ASP A 224 -22.42 -8.72 -12.10
C ASP A 224 -21.58 -9.42 -11.00
N TYR A 225 -20.96 -8.61 -10.13
CA TYR A 225 -20.06 -9.07 -9.05
C TYR A 225 -18.78 -9.78 -9.53
N ASN A 226 -18.55 -9.89 -10.85
CA ASN A 226 -17.43 -10.62 -11.45
C ASN A 226 -16.46 -9.71 -12.22
N TRP A 227 -16.89 -8.50 -12.53
CA TRP A 227 -16.13 -7.53 -13.29
C TRP A 227 -16.37 -6.11 -12.83
N HIS A 228 -15.29 -5.32 -12.81
CA HIS A 228 -15.35 -3.87 -12.65
C HIS A 228 -14.30 -3.19 -13.53
N ASP A 229 -14.65 -2.02 -14.05
CA ASP A 229 -13.75 -1.18 -14.81
C ASP A 229 -13.56 0.15 -14.09
N SER A 230 -12.38 0.41 -13.57
CA SER A 230 -12.05 1.68 -12.90
C SER A 230 -11.52 2.76 -13.86
N ILE A 231 -11.66 2.56 -15.17
CA ILE A 231 -11.28 3.53 -16.20
C ILE A 231 -12.51 4.35 -16.58
N HIS A 232 -12.54 5.63 -16.20
CA HIS A 232 -13.68 6.53 -16.43
C HIS A 232 -13.37 7.64 -17.43
N ASP A 233 -12.09 7.86 -17.76
CA ASP A 233 -11.60 9.08 -18.42
C ASP A 233 -10.61 8.81 -19.56
N SER A 234 -10.58 7.60 -20.08
CA SER A 234 -9.73 7.27 -21.22
C SER A 234 -10.29 7.81 -22.53
N SER A 235 -9.40 8.18 -23.43
CA SER A 235 -9.74 8.54 -24.81
C SER A 235 -8.96 7.68 -25.79
N GLY A 236 -9.68 6.96 -26.66
CA GLY A 236 -9.11 6.23 -27.78
C GLY A 236 -8.60 4.82 -27.47
N ASN A 237 -8.88 4.27 -26.26
CA ASN A 237 -8.59 2.88 -26.01
C ASN A 237 -9.73 1.96 -26.52
N PRO A 238 -9.40 0.72 -26.95
CA PRO A 238 -10.40 -0.19 -27.53
C PRO A 238 -11.44 -0.68 -26.54
N CYS A 239 -11.16 -0.65 -25.22
CA CYS A 239 -12.09 -1.05 -24.19
C CYS A 239 -13.07 0.06 -23.78
N GLY A 240 -12.76 1.32 -24.09
CA GLY A 240 -13.55 2.48 -23.68
C GLY A 240 -13.50 2.72 -22.16
N ASN A 241 -14.48 3.48 -21.68
CA ASN A 241 -14.67 3.79 -20.26
C ASN A 241 -15.82 2.97 -19.71
N ASP A 242 -15.73 2.60 -18.42
CA ASP A 242 -16.81 1.91 -17.72
C ASP A 242 -17.31 0.67 -18.48
N SER A 243 -16.37 -0.13 -19.02
CA SER A 243 -16.71 -1.30 -19.83
C SER A 243 -17.63 -2.25 -19.04
N PRO A 244 -18.82 -2.58 -19.57
CA PRO A 244 -19.78 -3.46 -18.86
C PRO A 244 -19.39 -4.93 -18.91
N PHE A 245 -18.27 -5.30 -19.53
CA PHE A 245 -17.76 -6.66 -19.64
C PHE A 245 -16.24 -6.66 -19.57
N PRO A 246 -15.60 -7.77 -19.15
CA PRO A 246 -14.15 -7.84 -19.09
C PRO A 246 -13.50 -7.59 -20.45
N CYS A 247 -12.57 -6.66 -20.47
CA CYS A 247 -11.81 -6.25 -21.64
C CYS A 247 -10.36 -6.01 -21.23
N ASP A 248 -9.41 -6.27 -22.11
CA ASP A 248 -7.98 -6.04 -21.92
C ASP A 248 -7.40 -5.34 -23.14
N ASP A 249 -6.90 -4.13 -22.94
CA ASP A 249 -6.36 -3.26 -23.99
C ASP A 249 -4.83 -3.38 -24.19
N ALA A 250 -4.14 -4.14 -23.31
CA ALA A 250 -2.69 -4.29 -23.32
C ALA A 250 -2.19 -5.74 -23.37
N GLY A 251 -3.02 -6.71 -22.96
CA GLY A 251 -2.71 -8.14 -22.93
C GLY A 251 -1.98 -8.62 -21.68
N HIS A 252 -1.52 -7.70 -20.83
CA HIS A 252 -0.77 -8.07 -19.64
C HIS A 252 -1.65 -8.78 -18.60
N GLY A 253 -2.85 -8.28 -18.32
CA GLY A 253 -3.76 -8.90 -17.36
C GLY A 253 -4.30 -10.27 -17.84
N THR A 254 -4.56 -10.43 -19.14
CA THR A 254 -4.88 -11.74 -19.73
C THR A 254 -3.74 -12.73 -19.51
N HIS A 255 -2.50 -12.27 -19.64
CA HIS A 255 -1.31 -13.12 -19.47
C HIS A 255 -1.10 -13.53 -18.00
N THR A 256 -1.17 -12.59 -17.08
CA THR A 256 -0.98 -12.86 -15.64
C THR A 256 -2.08 -13.76 -15.09
N LEU A 257 -3.34 -13.50 -15.45
CA LEU A 257 -4.45 -14.33 -15.01
C LEU A 257 -4.34 -15.75 -15.56
N GLY A 258 -3.89 -15.92 -16.82
CA GLY A 258 -3.63 -17.22 -17.42
C GLY A 258 -2.60 -18.05 -16.66
N ILE A 259 -1.51 -17.43 -16.16
CA ILE A 259 -0.52 -18.14 -15.31
C ILE A 259 -1.14 -18.58 -13.98
N ALA A 260 -2.07 -17.81 -13.43
CA ALA A 260 -2.71 -18.18 -12.17
C ALA A 260 -3.66 -19.39 -12.33
N ILE A 261 -4.52 -19.40 -13.38
CA ILE A 261 -5.66 -20.34 -13.44
C ILE A 261 -5.86 -21.02 -14.81
N GLY A 262 -5.12 -20.64 -15.86
CA GLY A 262 -5.49 -20.95 -17.24
C GLY A 262 -5.30 -22.42 -17.65
N ASP A 263 -6.34 -22.99 -18.26
CA ASP A 263 -6.34 -24.29 -18.95
C ASP A 263 -7.46 -24.28 -20.00
N ASP A 264 -7.15 -24.64 -21.23
CA ASP A 264 -8.17 -24.71 -22.31
C ASP A 264 -8.77 -26.11 -22.48
N GLY A 265 -8.38 -27.09 -21.68
CA GLY A 265 -8.80 -28.49 -21.79
C GLY A 265 -8.31 -29.18 -23.07
N ALA A 266 -7.46 -28.50 -23.87
CA ALA A 266 -6.94 -28.98 -25.15
C ALA A 266 -5.40 -29.11 -25.16
N GLY A 267 -4.77 -29.11 -23.97
CA GLY A 267 -3.34 -29.34 -23.79
C GLY A 267 -2.54 -28.07 -23.50
N ASN A 268 -3.17 -26.89 -23.39
CA ASN A 268 -2.50 -25.67 -22.95
C ASN A 268 -2.62 -25.51 -21.42
N GLN A 269 -1.85 -26.27 -20.65
CA GLN A 269 -1.78 -26.20 -19.19
C GLN A 269 -0.81 -25.07 -18.79
N ILE A 270 -1.30 -23.84 -18.85
CA ILE A 270 -0.55 -22.61 -18.61
C ILE A 270 -0.72 -22.06 -17.19
N GLY A 271 -1.72 -22.53 -16.45
CA GLY A 271 -2.11 -22.05 -15.13
C GLY A 271 -1.73 -22.98 -14.00
N MET A 272 -1.41 -22.39 -12.86
CA MET A 272 -1.07 -23.09 -11.62
C MET A 272 -2.26 -23.85 -11.04
N ALA A 273 -3.44 -23.22 -11.02
CA ALA A 273 -4.63 -23.70 -10.33
C ALA A 273 -5.84 -23.79 -11.30
N PRO A 274 -5.85 -24.79 -12.19
CA PRO A 274 -6.87 -24.90 -13.25
C PRO A 274 -8.28 -25.23 -12.74
N GLY A 275 -8.46 -25.56 -11.47
CA GLY A 275 -9.79 -25.73 -10.84
C GLY A 275 -10.31 -24.48 -10.14
N ALA A 276 -9.48 -23.42 -10.03
CA ALA A 276 -9.90 -22.15 -9.44
C ALA A 276 -10.77 -21.35 -10.41
N GLN A 277 -11.61 -20.48 -9.84
CA GLN A 277 -12.37 -19.49 -10.61
C GLN A 277 -11.67 -18.14 -10.59
N CYS A 278 -12.00 -17.27 -11.55
CA CYS A 278 -11.48 -15.90 -11.59
C CYS A 278 -12.57 -14.85 -11.72
N ILE A 279 -12.25 -13.66 -11.21
CA ILE A 279 -12.93 -12.39 -11.45
C ILE A 279 -11.87 -11.32 -11.74
N GLY A 280 -12.26 -10.11 -12.12
CA GLY A 280 -11.25 -9.07 -12.36
C GLY A 280 -11.73 -7.65 -12.27
N CYS A 281 -10.76 -6.75 -12.20
CA CYS A 281 -10.95 -5.32 -12.27
C CYS A 281 -9.84 -4.69 -13.13
N ARG A 282 -10.24 -3.87 -14.12
CA ARG A 282 -9.28 -3.12 -14.94
C ARG A 282 -8.87 -1.85 -14.21
N ASN A 283 -7.62 -1.77 -13.77
CA ASN A 283 -7.05 -0.62 -13.08
C ASN A 283 -5.96 0.11 -13.87
N MET A 284 -5.66 -0.36 -15.08
CA MET A 284 -4.71 0.26 -16.01
C MET A 284 -5.31 0.39 -17.40
N ASP A 285 -5.17 1.56 -18.00
CA ASP A 285 -5.57 1.94 -19.34
C ASP A 285 -4.33 1.87 -20.25
N ALA A 286 -4.26 0.91 -21.15
CA ALA A 286 -3.08 0.64 -21.96
C ALA A 286 -1.76 0.60 -21.15
N GLY A 287 -1.82 0.01 -19.95
CA GLY A 287 -0.70 -0.09 -19.02
C GLY A 287 -0.47 1.13 -18.14
N VAL A 288 -1.33 2.15 -18.21
CA VAL A 288 -1.27 3.34 -17.36
C VAL A 288 -2.29 3.24 -16.22
N GLY A 289 -1.80 3.16 -15.00
CA GLY A 289 -2.62 3.19 -13.79
C GLY A 289 -2.61 4.54 -13.06
N THR A 290 -3.44 4.67 -12.04
CA THR A 290 -3.38 5.76 -11.06
C THR A 290 -3.70 5.24 -9.67
N PRO A 291 -3.24 5.90 -8.58
CA PRO A 291 -3.60 5.52 -7.22
C PRO A 291 -5.11 5.38 -7.00
N ALA A 292 -5.92 6.28 -7.56
CA ALA A 292 -7.38 6.22 -7.45
C ALA A 292 -7.96 4.95 -8.09
N ARG A 293 -7.50 4.58 -9.29
CA ARG A 293 -7.94 3.35 -9.99
C ARG A 293 -7.55 2.10 -9.22
N TYR A 294 -6.36 2.08 -8.60
CA TYR A 294 -5.92 0.96 -7.76
C TYR A 294 -6.80 0.82 -6.52
N VAL A 295 -7.10 1.94 -5.83
CA VAL A 295 -7.98 1.96 -4.65
C VAL A 295 -9.38 1.49 -5.01
N GLU A 296 -9.93 1.93 -6.14
CA GLU A 296 -11.26 1.56 -6.62
C GLU A 296 -11.39 0.06 -6.90
N CYS A 297 -10.39 -0.54 -7.56
CA CYS A 297 -10.37 -2.00 -7.75
C CYS A 297 -10.24 -2.76 -6.42
N MET A 298 -9.43 -2.27 -5.48
CA MET A 298 -9.34 -2.88 -4.14
C MET A 298 -10.66 -2.79 -3.37
N GLU A 299 -11.38 -1.68 -3.53
CA GLU A 299 -12.71 -1.47 -2.95
C GLU A 299 -13.74 -2.43 -3.55
N PHE A 300 -13.75 -2.57 -4.88
CA PHE A 300 -14.59 -3.55 -5.56
C PHE A 300 -14.34 -4.97 -5.06
N PHE A 301 -13.09 -5.39 -4.93
CA PHE A 301 -12.76 -6.73 -4.44
C PHE A 301 -13.13 -6.97 -2.97
N LEU A 302 -13.17 -5.92 -2.15
CA LEU A 302 -13.64 -6.05 -0.77
C LEU A 302 -15.12 -6.44 -0.69
N ALA A 303 -15.94 -5.85 -1.54
CA ALA A 303 -17.38 -6.13 -1.64
C ALA A 303 -17.85 -5.86 -3.08
N PRO A 304 -17.74 -6.84 -3.97
CA PRO A 304 -18.18 -6.69 -5.36
C PRO A 304 -19.64 -6.27 -5.47
N TYR A 305 -19.96 -5.50 -6.51
CA TYR A 305 -21.29 -4.98 -6.82
C TYR A 305 -21.64 -5.21 -8.29
N PRO A 306 -22.92 -5.08 -8.71
CA PRO A 306 -23.33 -5.28 -10.09
C PRO A 306 -22.69 -4.29 -11.05
N VAL A 307 -22.53 -4.67 -12.31
CA VAL A 307 -22.06 -3.78 -13.38
C VAL A 307 -23.01 -2.57 -13.50
N GLY A 308 -22.44 -1.36 -13.54
CA GLY A 308 -23.22 -0.12 -13.51
C GLY A 308 -23.86 0.22 -12.17
N GLY A 309 -23.64 -0.61 -11.15
CA GLY A 309 -24.00 -0.33 -9.75
C GLY A 309 -22.98 0.57 -9.05
N ASP A 310 -23.14 0.69 -7.74
CA ASP A 310 -22.24 1.48 -6.89
C ASP A 310 -21.85 0.73 -5.60
N PRO A 311 -20.83 1.19 -4.86
CA PRO A 311 -20.34 0.51 -3.65
C PRO A 311 -21.38 0.29 -2.54
N SER A 312 -22.53 0.98 -2.54
CA SER A 312 -23.61 0.72 -1.57
C SER A 312 -24.24 -0.66 -1.75
N GLN A 313 -24.20 -1.19 -2.97
CA GLN A 313 -24.71 -2.51 -3.36
C GLN A 313 -23.68 -3.63 -3.15
N GLY A 314 -22.51 -3.30 -2.59
CA GLY A 314 -21.42 -4.23 -2.41
C GLY A 314 -21.75 -5.40 -1.50
N ASP A 315 -21.47 -6.62 -1.97
CA ASP A 315 -21.67 -7.89 -1.25
C ASP A 315 -20.32 -8.53 -0.89
N PRO A 316 -19.86 -8.48 0.36
CA PRO A 316 -18.61 -9.10 0.77
C PRO A 316 -18.60 -10.63 0.67
N THR A 317 -19.77 -11.28 0.50
CA THR A 317 -19.83 -12.74 0.26
C THR A 317 -19.39 -13.11 -1.15
N LYS A 318 -19.33 -12.14 -2.05
CA LYS A 318 -18.85 -12.26 -3.44
C LYS A 318 -17.37 -11.92 -3.60
N ALA A 319 -16.71 -11.48 -2.52
CA ALA A 319 -15.30 -11.13 -2.53
C ALA A 319 -14.42 -12.30 -2.97
N PRO A 320 -13.37 -12.06 -3.78
CA PRO A 320 -12.39 -13.08 -4.13
C PRO A 320 -11.61 -13.51 -2.88
N ASP A 321 -10.94 -14.65 -2.98
CA ASP A 321 -10.10 -15.15 -1.89
C ASP A 321 -8.74 -14.48 -1.84
N LEU A 322 -8.21 -14.18 -3.00
CA LEU A 322 -6.93 -13.51 -3.17
C LEU A 322 -6.93 -12.65 -4.43
N THR A 323 -5.99 -11.72 -4.46
CA THR A 323 -5.75 -10.85 -5.63
C THR A 323 -4.33 -11.02 -6.14
N THR A 324 -4.16 -11.01 -7.47
CA THR A 324 -2.85 -10.93 -8.12
C THR A 324 -2.63 -9.53 -8.67
N ASN A 325 -1.52 -8.90 -8.26
CA ASN A 325 -1.22 -7.49 -8.49
C ASN A 325 0.18 -7.34 -9.10
N SER A 326 0.21 -7.25 -10.42
CA SER A 326 1.45 -7.21 -11.20
C SER A 326 1.76 -5.80 -11.71
N TRP A 327 1.63 -4.82 -10.83
CA TRP A 327 1.86 -3.39 -11.07
C TRP A 327 2.52 -2.74 -9.85
N VAL A 328 3.05 -1.53 -10.05
CA VAL A 328 3.69 -0.73 -9.01
C VAL A 328 3.15 0.71 -9.01
N CYS A 329 3.38 1.42 -7.89
CA CYS A 329 3.05 2.83 -7.72
C CYS A 329 4.33 3.62 -7.38
N PRO A 330 5.12 4.04 -8.39
CA PRO A 330 6.43 4.62 -8.19
C PRO A 330 6.40 5.96 -7.44
N THR A 331 7.29 6.10 -6.46
CA THR A 331 7.41 7.31 -5.66
C THR A 331 8.01 8.48 -6.42
N ASP A 332 8.86 8.20 -7.37
CA ASP A 332 9.47 9.16 -8.31
C ASP A 332 8.46 9.67 -9.36
N GLU A 333 7.36 8.97 -9.58
CA GLU A 333 6.23 9.45 -10.39
C GLU A 333 5.15 10.17 -9.54
N GLY A 334 5.33 10.28 -8.23
CA GLY A 334 4.44 11.02 -7.33
C GLY A 334 3.55 10.17 -6.43
N CYS A 335 3.71 8.84 -6.43
CA CYS A 335 3.08 7.98 -5.43
C CYS A 335 3.76 8.15 -4.06
N SER A 336 2.97 8.36 -3.01
CA SER A 336 3.49 8.27 -1.65
C SER A 336 3.66 6.81 -1.21
N PRO A 337 4.67 6.47 -0.40
CA PRO A 337 4.77 5.14 0.21
C PRO A 337 3.56 4.75 1.07
N ASN A 338 2.70 5.69 1.41
CA ASN A 338 1.51 5.48 2.23
C ASN A 338 0.20 5.44 1.44
N THR A 339 0.21 5.79 0.13
CA THR A 339 -0.99 6.00 -0.68
C THR A 339 -1.95 4.81 -0.67
N LEU A 340 -1.44 3.59 -0.82
CA LEU A 340 -2.28 2.39 -0.93
C LEU A 340 -2.32 1.55 0.37
N ARG A 341 -1.54 1.92 1.38
CA ARG A 341 -1.33 1.09 2.58
C ARG A 341 -2.63 0.70 3.27
N SER A 342 -3.53 1.66 3.48
CA SER A 342 -4.79 1.40 4.19
C SER A 342 -5.72 0.48 3.41
N ALA A 343 -5.76 0.58 2.07
CA ALA A 343 -6.57 -0.29 1.22
C ALA A 343 -6.04 -1.74 1.26
N VAL A 344 -4.72 -1.93 1.17
CA VAL A 344 -4.08 -3.26 1.28
C VAL A 344 -4.35 -3.87 2.66
N GLN A 345 -4.20 -3.08 3.73
CA GLN A 345 -4.53 -3.52 5.10
C GLN A 345 -6.01 -3.87 5.25
N GLY A 346 -6.91 -3.14 4.58
CA GLY A 346 -8.34 -3.43 4.55
C GLY A 346 -8.64 -4.79 3.92
N GLN A 347 -8.05 -5.09 2.76
CA GLN A 347 -8.19 -6.40 2.11
C GLN A 347 -7.64 -7.52 3.00
N ARG A 348 -6.43 -7.38 3.56
CA ARG A 348 -5.86 -8.38 4.47
C ARG A 348 -6.74 -8.61 5.70
N ALA A 349 -7.26 -7.55 6.31
CA ALA A 349 -8.17 -7.65 7.45
C ALA A 349 -9.48 -8.38 7.08
N ALA A 350 -9.95 -8.24 5.83
CA ALA A 350 -11.11 -8.97 5.31
C ALA A 350 -10.83 -10.44 4.94
N GLY A 351 -9.57 -10.90 5.08
CA GLY A 351 -9.16 -12.25 4.71
C GLY A 351 -8.98 -12.43 3.20
N ILE A 352 -8.62 -11.37 2.48
CA ILE A 352 -8.26 -11.39 1.07
C ILE A 352 -6.73 -11.28 0.97
N GLU A 353 -6.06 -12.31 0.45
CA GLU A 353 -4.60 -12.29 0.28
C GLU A 353 -4.21 -11.41 -0.89
N MET A 354 -3.30 -10.46 -0.67
CA MET A 354 -2.73 -9.64 -1.73
C MET A 354 -1.36 -10.15 -2.15
N VAL A 355 -1.29 -10.80 -3.30
CA VAL A 355 -0.03 -11.21 -3.92
C VAL A 355 0.48 -10.10 -4.85
N ALA A 356 1.68 -9.59 -4.61
CA ALA A 356 2.23 -8.43 -5.32
C ALA A 356 3.62 -8.69 -5.89
N GLY A 357 3.88 -8.24 -7.11
CA GLY A 357 5.20 -8.34 -7.74
C GLY A 357 6.21 -7.38 -7.10
N ALA A 358 7.44 -7.86 -6.86
CA ALA A 358 8.50 -7.08 -6.22
C ALA A 358 8.96 -5.83 -7.01
N GLY A 359 8.64 -5.77 -8.31
CA GLY A 359 9.11 -4.75 -9.24
C GLY A 359 10.31 -5.23 -10.07
N ASN A 360 10.65 -4.46 -11.11
CA ASN A 360 11.65 -4.85 -12.11
C ASN A 360 12.86 -3.88 -12.15
N ASN A 361 13.23 -3.32 -10.99
CA ASN A 361 14.30 -2.33 -10.85
C ASN A 361 15.63 -2.92 -10.31
N GLY A 362 15.78 -4.29 -10.32
CA GLY A 362 17.04 -4.95 -9.93
C GLY A 362 18.19 -4.49 -10.82
N SER A 363 19.43 -4.84 -10.50
CA SER A 363 19.93 -5.89 -9.60
C SER A 363 20.44 -5.38 -8.24
N ASP A 364 20.43 -4.10 -7.98
CA ASP A 364 21.01 -3.55 -6.76
C ASP A 364 20.13 -3.83 -5.53
N CYS A 365 20.73 -3.75 -4.34
CA CYS A 365 20.02 -3.86 -3.08
C CYS A 365 19.13 -2.63 -2.85
N SER A 366 18.05 -2.81 -2.08
CA SER A 366 17.09 -1.75 -1.77
C SER A 366 16.41 -1.13 -2.99
N THR A 367 16.21 -1.91 -4.05
CA THR A 367 15.46 -1.54 -5.26
C THR A 367 13.98 -1.92 -5.18
N LEU A 368 13.57 -2.65 -4.13
CA LEU A 368 12.17 -2.92 -3.80
C LEU A 368 11.63 -1.71 -3.01
N ILE A 369 11.18 -0.69 -3.73
CA ILE A 369 10.87 0.65 -3.18
C ILE A 369 9.44 1.10 -3.46
N TYR A 370 8.67 0.36 -4.26
CA TYR A 370 7.36 0.80 -4.71
C TYR A 370 6.19 0.05 -4.06
N PRO A 371 5.11 0.76 -3.64
CA PRO A 371 3.83 0.14 -3.33
C PRO A 371 3.27 -0.70 -4.50
N PRO A 372 2.48 -1.76 -4.23
CA PRO A 372 2.12 -2.30 -2.92
C PRO A 372 3.15 -3.28 -2.34
N ALA A 373 4.20 -3.64 -3.10
CA ALA A 373 5.20 -4.66 -2.74
C ALA A 373 5.96 -4.36 -1.44
N ILE A 374 6.13 -3.08 -1.09
CA ILE A 374 6.85 -2.67 0.13
C ILE A 374 6.08 -2.97 1.43
N TYR A 375 4.78 -3.25 1.37
CA TYR A 375 3.96 -3.36 2.57
C TYR A 375 4.10 -4.73 3.23
N ASP A 376 4.01 -4.74 4.56
CA ASP A 376 3.94 -5.94 5.37
C ASP A 376 2.67 -6.78 5.08
N ALA A 377 1.61 -6.08 4.72
CA ALA A 377 0.32 -6.68 4.39
C ALA A 377 0.23 -7.28 2.98
N SER A 378 1.29 -7.20 2.18
CA SER A 378 1.37 -7.81 0.84
C SER A 378 2.31 -9.01 0.84
N TYR A 379 1.91 -10.11 0.23
CA TYR A 379 2.79 -11.25 -0.04
C TYR A 379 3.58 -10.97 -1.31
N THR A 380 4.84 -10.57 -1.16
CA THR A 380 5.65 -9.98 -2.23
C THR A 380 6.52 -11.02 -2.92
N VAL A 381 6.49 -11.04 -4.25
CA VAL A 381 7.06 -12.09 -5.09
C VAL A 381 8.22 -11.57 -5.95
N GLY A 382 9.42 -12.14 -5.75
CA GLY A 382 10.56 -11.95 -6.63
C GLY A 382 10.54 -12.92 -7.82
N ALA A 383 11.26 -12.58 -8.90
CA ALA A 383 11.31 -13.37 -10.13
C ALA A 383 12.59 -14.21 -10.24
N LEU A 384 12.43 -15.53 -10.45
CA LEU A 384 13.51 -16.43 -10.82
C LEU A 384 13.61 -16.61 -12.35
N ASN A 385 14.79 -16.95 -12.82
CA ASN A 385 14.96 -17.54 -14.14
C ASN A 385 14.28 -18.90 -14.16
N THR A 386 13.26 -19.07 -15.00
CA THR A 386 12.46 -20.30 -15.07
C THR A 386 13.33 -21.53 -15.30
N GLY A 387 13.15 -22.55 -14.46
CA GLY A 387 13.94 -23.77 -14.47
C GLY A 387 15.33 -23.65 -13.82
N ARG A 388 15.62 -22.53 -13.15
CA ARG A 388 16.90 -22.31 -12.45
C ARG A 388 16.65 -21.58 -11.12
N ASP A 389 17.35 -21.97 -10.06
CA ASP A 389 17.32 -21.29 -8.76
C ASP A 389 18.23 -20.04 -8.76
N LEU A 390 18.06 -19.19 -9.78
CA LEU A 390 18.81 -17.94 -9.96
C LEU A 390 17.83 -16.78 -10.11
N ILE A 391 18.03 -15.75 -9.30
CA ILE A 391 17.21 -14.53 -9.39
C ILE A 391 17.36 -13.89 -10.78
N ALA A 392 16.28 -13.45 -11.37
CA ALA A 392 16.32 -12.67 -12.60
C ALA A 392 16.99 -11.31 -12.34
N SER A 393 17.82 -10.85 -13.25
CA SER A 393 18.60 -9.62 -13.06
C SER A 393 17.75 -8.39 -12.83
N PHE A 394 16.53 -8.35 -13.39
CA PHE A 394 15.59 -7.26 -13.24
C PHE A 394 14.81 -7.31 -11.90
N SER A 395 14.72 -8.46 -11.22
CA SER A 395 13.92 -8.59 -10.00
C SER A 395 14.40 -7.64 -8.92
N SER A 396 13.51 -6.78 -8.43
CA SER A 396 13.84 -5.86 -7.33
C SER A 396 14.16 -6.62 -6.06
N ARG A 397 15.07 -6.06 -5.26
CA ARG A 397 15.63 -6.64 -4.05
C ARG A 397 15.44 -5.72 -2.85
N GLY A 398 15.25 -6.31 -1.69
CA GLY A 398 15.23 -5.60 -0.42
C GLY A 398 16.63 -5.20 0.08
N PRO A 399 16.73 -4.73 1.34
CA PRO A 399 15.61 -4.45 2.25
C PRO A 399 14.78 -3.25 1.80
N VAL A 400 13.52 -3.17 2.26
CA VAL A 400 12.67 -1.98 2.05
C VAL A 400 13.17 -0.85 2.94
N THR A 401 13.70 0.21 2.32
CA THR A 401 14.26 1.38 3.04
C THR A 401 13.41 2.63 2.90
N VAL A 402 12.55 2.71 1.88
CA VAL A 402 11.78 3.91 1.51
C VAL A 402 10.81 4.37 2.60
N ASP A 403 10.34 3.46 3.45
CA ASP A 403 9.45 3.76 4.59
C ASP A 403 10.18 3.68 5.96
N GLY A 404 11.50 3.54 5.95
CA GLY A 404 12.35 3.45 7.14
C GLY A 404 12.25 2.11 7.90
N SER A 405 11.53 1.12 7.39
CA SER A 405 11.29 -0.16 8.09
C SER A 405 12.48 -1.11 8.07
N ASN A 406 13.34 -1.02 7.06
CA ASN A 406 14.38 -2.01 6.74
C ASN A 406 13.81 -3.44 6.63
N ARG A 407 12.55 -3.56 6.22
CA ARG A 407 11.83 -4.83 6.13
C ARG A 407 12.47 -5.72 5.09
N LEU A 408 12.63 -7.01 5.45
CA LEU A 408 13.06 -8.04 4.50
C LEU A 408 11.93 -8.25 3.47
N LYS A 409 12.27 -8.14 2.20
CA LYS A 409 11.45 -8.41 1.01
C LYS A 409 12.39 -8.79 -0.15
N PRO A 410 11.93 -9.56 -1.16
CA PRO A 410 10.60 -10.17 -1.29
C PRO A 410 10.36 -11.23 -0.21
N ASP A 411 9.11 -11.70 -0.06
CA ASP A 411 8.80 -12.80 0.86
C ASP A 411 9.21 -14.16 0.28
N ILE A 412 8.94 -14.35 -1.01
CA ILE A 412 9.17 -15.61 -1.73
C ILE A 412 9.53 -15.32 -3.19
N THR A 413 10.02 -16.32 -3.91
CA THR A 413 10.30 -16.22 -5.35
C THR A 413 9.60 -17.32 -6.16
N ALA A 414 9.30 -17.00 -7.43
CA ALA A 414 8.67 -17.91 -8.38
C ALA A 414 9.22 -17.69 -9.80
N PRO A 415 8.93 -18.59 -10.77
CA PRO A 415 9.35 -18.44 -12.17
C PRO A 415 8.87 -17.13 -12.78
N GLY A 416 9.81 -16.29 -13.26
CA GLY A 416 9.49 -14.96 -13.79
C GLY A 416 10.04 -14.69 -15.19
N THR A 417 10.73 -15.65 -15.84
CA THR A 417 11.28 -15.42 -17.19
C THR A 417 10.75 -16.43 -18.20
N ASN A 418 10.48 -15.94 -19.42
CA ASN A 418 10.05 -16.75 -20.56
C ASN A 418 8.79 -17.59 -20.25
N ASN A 419 7.84 -17.02 -19.55
CA ASN A 419 6.57 -17.67 -19.26
C ASN A 419 5.61 -17.49 -20.42
N ARG A 420 5.15 -18.60 -21.02
CA ARG A 420 4.10 -18.60 -22.00
C ARG A 420 2.73 -18.63 -21.31
N SER A 421 1.82 -17.77 -21.75
CA SER A 421 0.45 -17.73 -21.23
C SER A 421 -0.52 -17.14 -22.26
N SER A 422 -1.81 -17.15 -21.94
CA SER A 422 -2.87 -16.55 -22.74
C SER A 422 -2.61 -15.07 -23.05
N TYR A 423 -3.08 -14.59 -24.20
CA TYR A 423 -2.89 -13.21 -24.60
C TYR A 423 -4.16 -12.63 -25.24
N ASN A 424 -4.31 -11.29 -25.21
CA ASN A 424 -5.58 -10.64 -25.56
C ASN A 424 -5.86 -10.50 -27.05
N THR A 425 -4.94 -10.83 -27.95
CA THR A 425 -5.09 -10.57 -29.40
C THR A 425 -6.15 -11.47 -30.08
N SER A 426 -6.42 -12.67 -29.52
CA SER A 426 -7.53 -13.54 -29.93
C SER A 426 -7.88 -14.52 -28.82
N ASP A 427 -8.97 -15.29 -28.99
CA ASP A 427 -9.42 -16.28 -27.97
C ASP A 427 -8.47 -17.50 -27.83
N ASN A 428 -7.52 -17.66 -28.75
CA ASN A 428 -6.51 -18.71 -28.74
C ASN A 428 -5.08 -18.18 -28.89
N ALA A 429 -4.85 -16.91 -28.59
CA ALA A 429 -3.53 -16.28 -28.67
C ALA A 429 -2.73 -16.55 -27.40
N TYR A 430 -1.46 -16.87 -27.57
CA TYR A 430 -0.51 -17.05 -26.49
C TYR A 430 0.72 -16.17 -26.72
N ALA A 431 1.35 -15.71 -25.64
CA ALA A 431 2.58 -14.91 -25.69
C ALA A 431 3.56 -15.33 -24.60
N ILE A 432 4.84 -15.04 -24.81
CA ILE A 432 5.91 -15.26 -23.86
C ILE A 432 6.32 -13.91 -23.27
N LEU A 433 6.23 -13.77 -21.97
CA LEU A 433 6.63 -12.57 -21.23
C LEU A 433 7.61 -12.92 -20.11
N SER A 434 8.30 -11.89 -19.61
CA SER A 434 9.20 -11.96 -18.45
C SER A 434 9.00 -10.75 -17.55
N GLY A 435 9.05 -10.95 -16.24
CA GLY A 435 8.87 -9.93 -15.21
C GLY A 435 8.52 -10.55 -13.87
N THR A 436 8.62 -9.79 -12.80
CA THR A 436 7.99 -10.16 -11.51
C THR A 436 6.48 -10.30 -11.67
N SER A 437 5.91 -9.64 -12.68
CA SER A 437 4.52 -9.81 -13.12
C SER A 437 4.15 -11.25 -13.48
N MET A 438 5.10 -12.06 -13.97
CA MET A 438 4.86 -13.46 -14.30
C MET A 438 5.12 -14.37 -13.09
N ALA A 439 6.00 -13.98 -12.18
CA ALA A 439 6.25 -14.68 -10.93
C ALA A 439 5.05 -14.59 -9.96
N THR A 440 4.43 -13.42 -9.87
CA THR A 440 3.29 -13.12 -8.98
C THR A 440 2.12 -14.09 -9.14
N PRO A 441 1.60 -14.35 -10.34
CA PRO A 441 0.49 -15.29 -10.52
C PRO A 441 0.84 -16.75 -10.24
N HIS A 442 2.12 -17.16 -10.31
CA HIS A 442 2.53 -18.48 -9.83
C HIS A 442 2.27 -18.62 -8.32
N ILE A 443 2.54 -17.58 -7.54
CA ILE A 443 2.25 -17.58 -6.10
C ILE A 443 0.75 -17.50 -5.86
N ALA A 444 0.01 -16.66 -6.60
CA ALA A 444 -1.44 -16.59 -6.49
C ALA A 444 -2.09 -17.98 -6.72
N GLY A 445 -1.68 -18.69 -7.75
CA GLY A 445 -2.14 -20.06 -8.01
C GLY A 445 -1.63 -21.08 -6.97
N SER A 446 -0.42 -20.89 -6.42
CA SER A 446 0.08 -21.73 -5.32
C SER A 446 -0.76 -21.59 -4.05
N VAL A 447 -1.20 -20.37 -3.72
CA VAL A 447 -2.13 -20.13 -2.61
C VAL A 447 -3.47 -20.81 -2.89
N ALA A 448 -3.99 -20.72 -4.12
CA ALA A 448 -5.24 -21.38 -4.50
C ALA A 448 -5.14 -22.92 -4.39
N LEU A 449 -4.06 -23.52 -4.84
CA LEU A 449 -3.79 -24.97 -4.69
C LEU A 449 -3.69 -25.37 -3.21
N LEU A 450 -2.95 -24.59 -2.42
CA LEU A 450 -2.78 -24.85 -1.00
C LEU A 450 -4.13 -24.82 -0.27
N TRP A 451 -4.98 -23.84 -0.53
CA TRP A 451 -6.29 -23.71 0.12
C TRP A 451 -7.30 -24.75 -0.36
N SER A 452 -7.22 -25.20 -1.60
CA SER A 452 -8.02 -26.33 -2.10
C SER A 452 -7.66 -27.64 -1.37
N ALA A 453 -6.37 -27.86 -1.09
CA ALA A 453 -5.88 -29.03 -0.37
C ALA A 453 -6.01 -28.90 1.16
N ARG A 454 -5.89 -27.67 1.68
CA ARG A 454 -5.84 -27.35 3.12
C ARG A 454 -6.76 -26.17 3.44
N PRO A 455 -8.09 -26.36 3.37
CA PRO A 455 -9.07 -25.26 3.53
C PRO A 455 -9.06 -24.60 4.90
N GLU A 456 -8.50 -25.24 5.92
CA GLU A 456 -8.30 -24.66 7.25
C GLU A 456 -7.34 -23.47 7.28
N LEU A 457 -6.45 -23.35 6.29
CA LEU A 457 -5.51 -22.23 6.17
C LEU A 457 -6.15 -20.97 5.57
N ARG A 458 -7.25 -21.13 4.81
CA ARG A 458 -7.89 -20.02 4.06
C ARG A 458 -8.25 -18.80 4.92
N PRO A 459 -8.74 -18.91 6.17
CA PRO A 459 -9.04 -17.74 7.00
C PRO A 459 -7.81 -17.14 7.70
N ASP A 460 -6.64 -17.80 7.61
CA ASP A 460 -5.40 -17.41 8.30
C ASP A 460 -4.28 -17.16 7.26
N LEU A 461 -4.16 -15.90 6.86
CA LEU A 461 -3.20 -15.49 5.82
C LEU A 461 -1.76 -15.65 6.30
N ASP A 462 -1.48 -15.36 7.59
CA ASP A 462 -0.13 -15.52 8.17
C ASP A 462 0.28 -17.00 8.19
N ALA A 463 -0.64 -17.91 8.52
CA ALA A 463 -0.38 -19.35 8.46
C ALA A 463 -0.21 -19.86 7.03
N THR A 464 -0.94 -19.28 6.06
CA THR A 464 -0.80 -19.57 4.63
C THR A 464 0.58 -19.21 4.11
N GLU A 465 0.99 -17.95 4.31
CA GLU A 465 2.31 -17.44 3.93
C GLU A 465 3.42 -18.26 4.63
N GLY A 466 3.27 -18.49 5.94
CA GLY A 466 4.22 -19.29 6.72
C GLY A 466 4.37 -20.73 6.20
N THR A 467 3.27 -21.36 5.75
CA THR A 467 3.30 -22.70 5.17
C THR A 467 4.06 -22.73 3.84
N LEU A 468 3.79 -21.78 2.94
CA LEU A 468 4.50 -21.66 1.66
C LEU A 468 5.98 -21.31 1.88
N ASN A 469 6.28 -20.40 2.78
CA ASN A 469 7.63 -19.95 3.11
C ASN A 469 8.48 -21.10 3.69
N ASN A 470 7.95 -21.86 4.63
CA ASN A 470 8.65 -22.96 5.27
C ASN A 470 8.87 -24.15 4.32
N ALA A 471 7.98 -24.34 3.34
CA ALA A 471 8.09 -25.40 2.33
C ALA A 471 8.92 -24.99 1.11
N ALA A 472 9.29 -23.71 0.99
CA ALA A 472 10.07 -23.22 -0.14
C ALA A 472 11.43 -23.91 -0.26
N VAL A 473 11.92 -24.07 -1.48
CA VAL A 473 13.32 -24.48 -1.72
C VAL A 473 14.21 -23.31 -1.35
N HIS A 474 14.84 -23.40 -0.20
CA HIS A 474 15.65 -22.33 0.37
C HIS A 474 16.88 -22.04 -0.49
N ILE A 475 17.06 -20.79 -0.88
CA ILE A 475 18.19 -20.32 -1.67
C ILE A 475 18.99 -19.32 -0.85
N ASN A 476 20.23 -19.66 -0.51
CA ASN A 476 21.13 -18.77 0.21
C ASN A 476 21.67 -17.67 -0.70
N SER A 477 21.83 -16.48 -0.18
CA SER A 477 22.53 -15.38 -0.82
C SER A 477 23.31 -14.58 0.21
N SER A 478 24.48 -14.10 -0.18
CA SER A 478 25.24 -13.09 0.56
C SER A 478 25.00 -11.68 0.05
N GLU A 479 24.32 -11.55 -1.09
CA GLU A 479 23.92 -10.24 -1.63
C GLU A 479 22.79 -9.65 -0.77
N CYS A 480 22.82 -8.35 -0.58
CA CYS A 480 21.81 -7.59 0.16
C CYS A 480 21.58 -8.06 1.62
N GLY A 481 22.56 -8.75 2.20
CA GLY A 481 22.51 -9.32 3.55
C GLY A 481 22.50 -10.84 3.55
N PRO A 482 23.15 -11.48 4.55
CA PRO A 482 23.30 -12.92 4.60
C PRO A 482 22.04 -13.62 5.15
N GLY A 483 21.87 -14.88 4.79
CA GLY A 483 20.94 -15.79 5.44
C GLY A 483 19.81 -16.30 4.57
N THR A 484 18.89 -17.01 5.21
CA THR A 484 17.58 -17.43 4.69
C THR A 484 16.57 -17.25 5.81
N PRO A 485 15.51 -16.45 5.63
CA PRO A 485 15.21 -15.68 4.41
C PRO A 485 16.23 -14.55 4.16
N ASN A 486 16.31 -14.07 2.93
CA ASN A 486 17.21 -12.98 2.53
C ASN A 486 16.55 -11.99 1.55
N ASN A 487 17.16 -10.83 1.39
CA ASN A 487 16.60 -9.72 0.59
C ASN A 487 16.64 -9.93 -0.93
N VAL A 488 17.12 -11.07 -1.42
CA VAL A 488 17.18 -11.42 -2.85
C VAL A 488 16.10 -12.43 -3.20
N TYR A 489 15.97 -13.49 -2.41
CA TYR A 489 15.09 -14.62 -2.68
C TYR A 489 13.93 -14.77 -1.69
N GLY A 490 13.86 -13.93 -0.65
CA GLY A 490 12.96 -14.18 0.47
C GLY A 490 13.26 -15.53 1.12
N TRP A 491 12.24 -16.36 1.27
CA TRP A 491 12.40 -17.73 1.75
C TRP A 491 12.93 -18.69 0.68
N GLY A 492 12.92 -18.30 -0.59
CA GLY A 492 13.42 -19.10 -1.70
C GLY A 492 12.37 -19.36 -2.77
N ARG A 493 12.55 -20.41 -3.59
CA ARG A 493 11.62 -20.79 -4.64
C ARG A 493 10.41 -21.53 -4.05
N VAL A 494 9.21 -21.13 -4.46
CA VAL A 494 7.99 -21.84 -4.09
C VAL A 494 8.02 -23.32 -4.49
N ASP A 495 7.63 -24.17 -3.56
CA ASP A 495 7.34 -25.60 -3.77
C ASP A 495 5.95 -25.89 -3.20
N VAL A 496 4.94 -25.82 -4.07
CA VAL A 496 3.55 -25.94 -3.61
C VAL A 496 3.21 -27.39 -3.21
N PHE A 497 3.90 -28.39 -3.81
CA PHE A 497 3.69 -29.78 -3.42
C PHE A 497 4.24 -30.06 -2.01
N ALA A 498 5.43 -29.54 -1.70
CA ALA A 498 5.97 -29.60 -0.34
C ALA A 498 5.04 -28.89 0.66
N ALA A 499 4.49 -27.71 0.30
CA ALA A 499 3.57 -26.97 1.15
C ALA A 499 2.27 -27.74 1.47
N VAL A 500 1.67 -28.37 0.46
CA VAL A 500 0.47 -29.21 0.61
C VAL A 500 0.75 -30.44 1.50
N ASN A 501 1.90 -31.07 1.34
CA ASN A 501 2.29 -32.27 2.10
C ASN A 501 2.91 -31.99 3.46
N THR A 502 3.03 -30.75 3.87
CA THR A 502 3.53 -30.41 5.20
C THR A 502 2.59 -31.04 6.26
N THR A 503 2.97 -32.23 6.77
CA THR A 503 2.24 -32.91 7.84
C THR A 503 2.55 -32.23 9.17
N GLY A 504 1.62 -31.47 9.63
CA GLY A 504 1.63 -30.75 10.88
C GLY A 504 0.64 -29.62 10.77
N THR A 505 -0.18 -29.40 11.78
CA THR A 505 -0.68 -28.06 12.04
C THR A 505 0.54 -27.16 11.87
N PRO A 506 0.49 -26.08 11.04
CA PRO A 506 1.58 -25.12 11.06
C PRO A 506 1.91 -24.90 12.52
N SER A 507 3.16 -25.17 12.92
CA SER A 507 3.60 -24.73 14.23
C SER A 507 3.21 -23.26 14.21
N PRO A 508 2.30 -22.78 15.06
CA PRO A 508 1.93 -21.39 14.99
C PRO A 508 3.26 -20.69 14.89
N THR A 509 3.46 -19.92 13.83
CA THR A 509 4.59 -18.97 13.72
C THR A 509 4.70 -18.45 15.10
N PRO A 510 5.81 -18.71 15.86
CA PRO A 510 5.78 -18.71 17.31
C PRO A 510 4.93 -17.54 17.66
N THR A 511 3.72 -17.86 18.17
CA THR A 511 2.66 -16.88 18.42
C THR A 511 3.42 -15.89 19.20
N ALA A 512 3.74 -14.76 18.61
CA ALA A 512 4.69 -13.83 19.19
C ALA A 512 4.16 -13.71 20.58
N THR A 513 4.83 -14.31 21.53
CA THR A 513 4.39 -14.54 22.93
C THR A 513 3.71 -13.24 23.23
N PRO A 514 2.38 -13.13 23.50
CA PRO A 514 1.63 -11.89 23.36
C PRO A 514 2.52 -10.80 23.90
N VAL A 515 3.12 -9.99 23.01
CA VAL A 515 4.17 -9.04 23.44
C VAL A 515 3.43 -8.22 24.46
N PRO A 516 3.82 -8.28 25.74
CA PRO A 516 3.02 -7.67 26.78
C PRO A 516 2.75 -6.25 26.33
N PRO A 517 1.50 -5.79 26.31
CA PRO A 517 1.16 -4.52 25.67
C PRO A 517 2.12 -3.48 26.21
N ILE A 518 2.83 -2.79 25.32
CA ILE A 518 3.81 -1.76 25.71
C ILE A 518 3.14 -0.86 26.74
N ARG A 519 3.71 -0.78 27.93
CA ARG A 519 3.24 0.10 28.99
C ARG A 519 4.13 1.32 29.05
N VAL A 520 3.54 2.50 29.08
CA VAL A 520 4.28 3.75 29.19
C VAL A 520 4.14 4.34 30.59
N ASN A 521 5.24 4.81 31.13
CA ASN A 521 5.32 5.51 32.40
C ASN A 521 5.96 6.87 32.19
N VAL A 522 5.75 7.80 33.11
CA VAL A 522 6.42 9.09 33.14
C VAL A 522 7.15 9.31 34.45
N SER A 523 8.28 9.97 34.39
CA SER A 523 9.04 10.48 35.53
C SER A 523 9.57 11.87 35.21
N VAL A 524 9.88 12.65 36.22
CA VAL A 524 10.52 13.97 36.07
C VAL A 524 11.79 14.03 36.91
N ASN A 525 12.83 14.66 36.34
CA ASN A 525 14.08 14.86 37.04
C ASN A 525 14.72 16.21 36.62
N PRO A 526 15.12 17.05 37.59
CA PRO A 526 14.82 16.93 39.02
C PRO A 526 13.33 17.08 39.31
N THR A 527 12.88 16.70 40.51
CA THR A 527 11.48 16.83 40.93
C THR A 527 11.14 18.19 41.52
N GLU A 528 12.16 19.03 41.71
CA GLU A 528 12.08 20.42 42.18
C GLU A 528 13.12 21.26 41.45
N ILE A 529 12.75 22.45 41.00
CA ILE A 529 13.62 23.45 40.35
C ILE A 529 13.29 24.83 40.90
N SER A 530 14.26 25.75 40.78
CA SER A 530 13.99 27.16 40.97
C SER A 530 13.48 27.78 39.67
N GLU A 531 12.79 28.90 39.76
CA GLU A 531 12.47 29.72 38.57
C GLU A 531 13.72 30.02 37.74
N GLY A 532 13.58 29.97 36.42
CA GLY A 532 14.69 30.12 35.47
C GLY A 532 15.43 28.79 35.19
N GLU A 533 15.17 27.73 35.94
CA GLU A 533 15.79 26.42 35.73
C GLU A 533 14.91 25.49 34.86
N ALA A 534 15.45 24.32 34.51
CA ALA A 534 14.78 23.35 33.68
C ALA A 534 14.75 21.95 34.32
N ALA A 535 13.66 21.21 34.08
CA ALA A 535 13.51 19.80 34.42
C ALA A 535 13.08 18.97 33.19
N THR A 536 13.37 17.69 33.23
CA THR A 536 13.04 16.79 32.12
C THR A 536 12.00 15.75 32.54
N TYR A 537 10.85 15.76 31.87
CA TYR A 537 9.91 14.64 31.91
C TYR A 537 10.38 13.57 30.93
N THR A 538 10.59 12.36 31.44
CA THR A 538 10.96 11.19 30.63
C THR A 538 9.79 10.22 30.56
N VAL A 539 9.29 9.99 29.33
CA VAL A 539 8.29 8.98 29.06
C VAL A 539 8.99 7.69 28.63
N THR A 540 8.83 6.61 29.41
CA THR A 540 9.53 5.34 29.23
C THR A 540 8.55 4.22 28.88
N ALA A 541 8.81 3.49 27.82
CA ALA A 541 8.10 2.27 27.44
C ALA A 541 8.68 1.05 28.17
N SER A 542 7.86 0.04 28.42
CA SER A 542 8.24 -1.22 29.13
C SER A 542 9.26 -2.06 28.35
N SER A 543 9.47 -1.80 27.08
CA SER A 543 10.48 -2.39 26.20
C SER A 543 10.81 -1.45 25.04
N THR A 544 11.90 -1.71 24.36
CA THR A 544 12.22 -1.04 23.08
C THR A 544 11.06 -1.19 22.11
N VAL A 545 10.60 -0.07 21.53
CA VAL A 545 9.48 -0.08 20.58
C VAL A 545 9.97 -0.42 19.18
N THR A 546 9.30 -1.34 18.52
CA THR A 546 9.66 -1.77 17.16
C THR A 546 9.19 -0.78 16.08
N ARG A 547 8.27 0.11 16.43
CA ARG A 547 7.78 1.24 15.62
C ARG A 547 7.56 2.45 16.52
N SER A 548 7.67 3.64 15.95
CA SER A 548 7.45 4.87 16.72
C SER A 548 6.07 4.90 17.36
N ILE A 549 6.01 5.28 18.63
CA ILE A 549 4.76 5.41 19.40
C ILE A 549 4.59 6.88 19.79
N THR A 550 3.46 7.47 19.41
CA THR A 550 3.07 8.79 19.91
C THR A 550 2.29 8.63 21.21
N VAL A 551 2.84 9.16 22.30
CA VAL A 551 2.24 9.17 23.61
C VAL A 551 1.64 10.54 23.89
N SER A 552 0.32 10.59 24.11
CA SER A 552 -0.39 11.82 24.48
C SER A 552 -0.30 12.08 25.98
N TYR A 553 -0.21 13.35 26.36
CA TYR A 553 -0.23 13.77 27.76
C TYR A 553 -1.04 15.07 27.92
N ALA A 554 -1.40 15.39 29.17
CA ALA A 554 -1.96 16.67 29.55
C ALA A 554 -1.12 17.27 30.69
N MET A 555 -0.96 18.58 30.70
CA MET A 555 -0.38 19.31 31.80
C MET A 555 -1.48 19.87 32.71
N SER A 556 -1.21 19.85 34.00
CA SER A 556 -2.04 20.42 35.06
C SER A 556 -1.15 20.88 36.22
N GLY A 557 -1.73 21.41 37.29
CA GLY A 557 -1.02 21.94 38.43
C GLY A 557 -1.36 23.40 38.68
N THR A 558 -0.62 24.07 39.58
CA THR A 558 -0.79 25.51 39.86
C THR A 558 -0.05 26.37 38.86
N ALA A 559 1.13 25.90 38.39
CA ALA A 559 1.88 26.59 37.35
C ALA A 559 1.20 26.43 35.96
N THR A 560 1.19 27.49 35.18
CA THR A 560 0.52 27.64 33.90
C THR A 560 1.51 27.63 32.73
N ASN A 561 1.30 26.76 31.75
CA ASN A 561 2.14 26.75 30.54
C ASN A 561 1.96 28.05 29.72
N GLY A 562 3.04 28.67 29.37
CA GLY A 562 3.09 29.98 28.67
C GLY A 562 3.17 31.20 29.57
N THR A 563 2.89 31.06 30.86
CA THR A 563 3.05 32.10 31.89
C THR A 563 4.24 31.78 32.79
N ASP A 564 4.29 30.59 33.37
CA ASP A 564 5.26 30.20 34.39
C ASP A 564 6.34 29.28 33.85
N TYR A 565 6.02 28.55 32.75
CA TYR A 565 6.98 27.68 32.06
C TYR A 565 6.65 27.47 30.58
N THR A 566 7.61 26.88 29.86
CA THR A 566 7.42 26.38 28.49
C THR A 566 7.84 24.92 28.39
N LEU A 567 7.33 24.20 27.38
CA LEU A 567 7.66 22.80 27.07
C LEU A 567 8.34 22.65 25.72
N SER A 568 9.35 21.79 25.67
CA SER A 568 9.97 21.40 24.40
C SER A 568 9.09 20.46 23.59
N GLY A 569 9.27 20.42 22.28
CA GLY A 569 8.62 19.45 21.38
C GLY A 569 7.21 19.83 20.95
N THR A 570 6.44 18.84 20.51
CA THR A 570 5.06 19.05 20.04
C THR A 570 4.09 19.13 21.24
N PRO A 571 3.21 20.13 21.30
CA PRO A 571 2.27 20.26 22.42
C PRO A 571 1.43 19.01 22.65
N ASN A 572 1.31 18.60 23.92
CA ASN A 572 0.47 17.50 24.39
C ASN A 572 0.81 16.10 23.85
N GLN A 573 1.99 15.92 23.23
CA GLN A 573 2.43 14.61 22.75
C GLN A 573 3.96 14.49 22.75
N VAL A 574 4.45 13.27 22.93
CA VAL A 574 5.86 12.91 22.81
C VAL A 574 5.98 11.61 21.99
N ILE A 575 6.96 11.56 21.09
CA ILE A 575 7.19 10.41 20.21
C ILE A 575 8.35 9.61 20.75
N ILE A 576 8.13 8.32 21.06
CA ILE A 576 9.20 7.35 21.32
C ILE A 576 9.56 6.74 19.96
N PRO A 577 10.75 7.01 19.39
CA PRO A 577 11.15 6.51 18.08
C PRO A 577 11.28 4.99 18.06
N ALA A 578 11.11 4.38 16.88
CA ALA A 578 11.44 2.97 16.67
C ALA A 578 12.90 2.69 17.08
N GLY A 579 13.13 1.57 17.74
CA GLY A 579 14.44 1.22 18.28
C GLY A 579 14.79 1.87 19.64
N GLN A 580 13.92 2.73 20.18
CA GLN A 580 14.12 3.38 21.49
C GLN A 580 13.10 2.86 22.50
N SER A 581 13.39 3.05 23.79
CA SER A 581 12.48 2.73 24.91
C SER A 581 12.05 3.97 25.69
N SER A 582 12.46 5.17 25.29
CA SER A 582 12.07 6.40 25.99
C SER A 582 12.15 7.62 25.07
N ALA A 583 11.47 8.68 25.48
CA ALA A 583 11.60 10.03 24.92
C ALA A 583 11.39 11.07 26.02
N ALA A 584 11.89 12.29 25.78
CA ALA A 584 11.93 13.34 26.79
C ALA A 584 11.17 14.58 26.36
N VAL A 585 10.60 15.30 27.34
CA VAL A 585 10.03 16.65 27.20
C VAL A 585 10.68 17.51 28.26
N THR A 586 11.38 18.57 27.86
CA THR A 586 12.00 19.51 28.79
C THR A 586 10.98 20.60 29.14
N LEU A 587 10.79 20.83 30.43
CA LEU A 587 10.12 22.01 30.97
C LEU A 587 11.19 23.01 31.36
N THR A 588 11.05 24.25 30.91
CA THR A 588 11.90 25.38 31.34
C THR A 588 10.99 26.42 31.99
N SER A 589 11.22 26.69 33.28
CA SER A 589 10.46 27.70 34.00
C SER A 589 10.97 29.11 33.65
N TYR A 590 10.07 30.08 33.69
CA TYR A 590 10.45 31.48 33.51
C TYR A 590 10.98 32.04 34.86
N LEU A 591 11.87 32.98 34.75
CA LEU A 591 12.30 33.82 35.88
C LEU A 591 11.58 35.13 35.72
N ASP A 592 10.68 35.46 36.61
CA ASP A 592 10.02 36.77 36.63
C ASP A 592 10.14 37.47 37.99
N GLN A 593 9.37 38.51 38.23
CA GLN A 593 9.42 39.30 39.49
C GLN A 593 8.09 39.19 40.28
N VAL A 594 7.26 38.20 39.96
CA VAL A 594 5.97 37.96 40.61
C VAL A 594 6.20 36.99 41.75
N THR A 595 5.80 37.34 42.96
CA THR A 595 5.90 36.43 44.12
C THR A 595 4.70 35.49 44.14
N GLU A 596 4.88 34.24 43.70
CA GLU A 596 3.81 33.26 43.55
C GLU A 596 3.89 32.10 44.55
N GLY A 597 5.05 31.95 45.20
CA GLY A 597 5.33 30.83 46.11
C GLY A 597 5.66 29.54 45.33
N THR A 598 5.59 28.38 46.00
CA THR A 598 5.87 27.10 45.35
C THR A 598 4.70 26.66 44.49
N GLU A 599 4.96 26.46 43.22
CA GLU A 599 3.99 25.98 42.24
C GLU A 599 4.26 24.55 41.79
N THR A 600 3.29 23.95 41.12
CA THR A 600 3.40 22.57 40.59
C THR A 600 3.07 22.51 39.10
N ALA A 601 3.87 21.77 38.34
CA ALA A 601 3.57 21.35 36.98
C ALA A 601 3.45 19.81 36.94
N ILE A 602 2.30 19.29 36.51
CA ILE A 602 1.97 17.87 36.58
C ILE A 602 1.74 17.37 35.15
N MET A 603 2.58 16.42 34.69
CA MET A 603 2.36 15.73 33.42
C MET A 603 1.58 14.45 33.66
N THR A 604 0.40 14.31 33.07
CA THR A 604 -0.44 13.11 33.13
C THR A 604 -0.56 12.46 31.76
N LEU A 605 -0.08 11.21 31.61
CA LEU A 605 -0.19 10.44 30.36
C LEU A 605 -1.63 10.06 30.08
N GLN A 606 -2.03 10.15 28.83
CA GLN A 606 -3.37 9.80 28.36
C GLN A 606 -3.36 8.44 27.63
N ARG A 607 -4.53 7.80 27.51
CA ARG A 607 -4.68 6.56 26.73
C ARG A 607 -4.50 6.87 25.24
N GLY A 608 -3.81 5.97 24.52
CA GLY A 608 -3.56 6.13 23.08
C GLY A 608 -3.38 4.81 22.37
N ARG A 609 -3.20 4.86 21.07
CA ARG A 609 -2.95 3.68 20.23
C ARG A 609 -1.52 3.16 20.42
N GLY A 610 -1.37 1.82 20.44
CA GLY A 610 -0.07 1.16 20.48
C GLY A 610 0.56 1.02 21.86
N TYR A 611 -0.06 1.53 22.93
CA TYR A 611 0.41 1.39 24.31
C TYR A 611 -0.74 1.35 25.33
N LYS A 612 -0.43 0.87 26.53
CA LYS A 612 -1.28 0.99 27.73
C LYS A 612 -0.55 1.86 28.76
N LEU A 613 -1.30 2.52 29.61
CA LEU A 613 -0.69 3.25 30.73
C LEU A 613 -0.07 2.27 31.72
N GLY A 614 1.12 2.60 32.20
CA GLY A 614 1.82 1.90 33.27
C GLY A 614 1.30 2.32 34.66
N ARG A 615 2.08 1.97 35.71
CA ARG A 615 1.74 2.37 37.06
C ARG A 615 1.96 3.86 37.28
N ASN A 616 3.06 4.39 36.77
CA ASN A 616 3.46 5.80 36.91
C ASN A 616 2.96 6.57 35.68
N LYS A 617 1.68 6.89 35.68
CA LYS A 617 1.04 7.65 34.59
C LYS A 617 1.08 9.15 34.78
N GLU A 618 1.64 9.61 35.92
CA GLU A 618 1.67 11.00 36.34
C GLU A 618 3.02 11.30 36.99
N ALA A 619 3.58 12.49 36.75
CA ALA A 619 4.80 13.00 37.36
C ALA A 619 4.64 14.47 37.70
N THR A 620 4.98 14.85 38.91
CA THR A 620 4.85 16.21 39.47
C THR A 620 6.22 16.86 39.60
N LEU A 621 6.37 18.05 39.09
CA LEU A 621 7.48 18.96 39.28
C LEU A 621 7.05 20.10 40.21
N SER A 622 7.87 20.44 41.20
CA SER A 622 7.71 21.66 41.99
C SER A 622 8.61 22.75 41.45
N ILE A 623 8.07 23.93 41.27
CA ILE A 623 8.81 25.14 40.88
C ILE A 623 8.81 26.06 42.10
N ILE A 624 10.00 26.36 42.61
CA ILE A 624 10.16 27.23 43.77
C ILE A 624 10.68 28.60 43.33
N GLU A 625 10.22 29.62 44.00
CA GLU A 625 10.62 31.00 43.74
C GLU A 625 12.14 31.19 43.92
N SER A 626 12.78 31.80 42.93
CA SER A 626 14.20 32.21 43.02
C SER A 626 14.33 33.39 43.95
N ARG A 627 15.09 33.25 45.06
CA ARG A 627 15.38 34.33 45.98
C ARG A 627 16.44 35.28 45.45
#